data_4014a062e7d85c5e6b7a6168e9ce0ba6
#
_entry.id   4014a062e7d85c5e6b7a6168e9ce0ba6
#
_cell.length_a   1.000
_cell.length_b   1.000
_cell.length_c   1.000
_cell.angle_alpha   90.00
_cell.angle_beta   90.00
_cell.angle_gamma   90.00
#
_symmetry.space_group_name_H-M   'P 1'
#
loop_
_entity.id
_entity.type
_entity.pdbx_description
1 polymer ?
#
loop_
_entity_poly.entity_id
_entity_poly.type
_entity_poly.pdbx_seq_one_letter_code
_entity_poly.pdbx_strand_id
1 'polypeptide(L)'
;MKVSRSQIFVAIVCGLLGFLLAYQFKVLSGKNIEAKISNYDKNDIIAEIESLKKEKQELITTNSKISDELKQLEETAAKDGNMGTDIKNQLDNARMHLGVVDVKGPGIILTISPKSSIFGANSAEVNRDLGEDELVHIVNLLWYSGAEAISINDIRITPQTGIKIAGNSIAVGSTGRVYPKEKIAIKAIGEKGRLNVGVTFAGSLDYGVLPNYNNEVKSEDDIFIGKTTQSLKSDFIKLVKE
;
A
#
# COMPACT_ATOMS: atom_id res chain seq x y z
N MET A 1 23.72 -2.71 79.27
CA MET A 1 24.14 -1.60 78.39
C MET A 1 22.88 -0.74 78.11
N LYS A 2 22.84 0.53 78.57
CA LYS A 2 21.73 1.44 78.24
C LYS A 2 22.00 2.02 76.84
N VAL A 3 21.22 1.60 75.86
CA VAL A 3 21.28 2.17 74.50
C VAL A 3 20.81 3.61 74.61
N SER A 4 21.62 4.56 74.15
CA SER A 4 21.31 5.97 74.15
C SER A 4 20.21 6.27 73.11
N ARG A 5 19.26 7.17 73.42
CA ARG A 5 18.22 7.58 72.46
C ARG A 5 18.77 8.03 71.15
N SER A 6 19.95 8.65 71.15
CA SER A 6 20.68 9.07 69.94
C SER A 6 21.09 7.90 69.07
N GLN A 7 21.53 6.76 69.62
CA GLN A 7 21.92 5.56 68.87
C GLN A 7 20.74 4.89 68.16
N ILE A 8 19.52 4.99 68.78
CA ILE A 8 18.30 4.47 68.15
C ILE A 8 17.90 5.31 66.94
N PHE A 9 18.01 6.64 67.03
CA PHE A 9 17.76 7.52 65.92
C PHE A 9 18.69 7.29 64.74
N VAL A 10 19.98 7.14 64.99
CA VAL A 10 20.97 6.83 63.94
C VAL A 10 20.69 5.48 63.29
N ALA A 11 20.32 4.48 64.05
CA ALA A 11 20.00 3.13 63.49
C ALA A 11 18.72 3.20 62.57
N ILE A 12 17.71 3.98 62.93
CA ILE A 12 16.52 4.15 62.12
C ILE A 12 16.84 4.88 60.83
N VAL A 13 17.65 5.95 60.85
CA VAL A 13 18.07 6.70 59.67
C VAL A 13 18.89 5.84 58.71
N CYS A 14 19.85 5.06 59.26
CA CYS A 14 20.64 4.13 58.46
C CYS A 14 19.79 3.01 57.84
N GLY A 15 18.81 2.52 58.56
CA GLY A 15 17.83 1.53 58.04
C GLY A 15 16.98 2.08 56.87
N LEU A 16 16.50 3.30 57.02
CA LEU A 16 15.71 3.98 55.94
C LEU A 16 16.59 4.26 54.69
N LEU A 17 17.83 4.71 54.90
CA LEU A 17 18.77 4.93 53.79
C LEU A 17 19.11 3.63 53.07
N GLY A 18 19.38 2.55 53.80
CA GLY A 18 19.65 1.23 53.21
C GLY A 18 18.43 0.68 52.42
N PHE A 19 17.22 0.90 52.95
CA PHE A 19 16.00 0.50 52.26
C PHE A 19 15.79 1.31 50.97
N LEU A 20 16.00 2.62 51.00
CA LEU A 20 15.89 3.49 49.80
C LEU A 20 16.92 3.11 48.72
N LEU A 21 18.17 2.82 49.13
CA LEU A 21 19.19 2.35 48.19
C LEU A 21 18.81 1.00 47.57
N ALA A 22 18.37 0.03 48.36
CA ALA A 22 17.92 -1.26 47.85
C ALA A 22 16.72 -1.14 46.90
N TYR A 23 15.80 -0.27 47.23
CA TYR A 23 14.62 0.03 46.38
C TYR A 23 15.02 0.66 45.05
N GLN A 24 15.94 1.65 45.05
CA GLN A 24 16.48 2.27 43.83
C GLN A 24 17.23 1.25 42.95
N PHE A 25 18.05 0.35 43.55
CA PHE A 25 18.70 -0.72 42.80
C PHE A 25 17.70 -1.68 42.15
N LYS A 26 16.61 -2.03 42.86
CA LYS A 26 15.58 -2.91 42.34
C LYS A 26 14.84 -2.26 41.15
N VAL A 27 14.52 -0.97 41.25
CA VAL A 27 13.85 -0.21 40.17
C VAL A 27 14.77 -0.03 38.95
N LEU A 28 16.05 0.24 39.17
CA LEU A 28 17.03 0.42 38.10
C LEU A 28 17.32 -0.90 37.37
N SER A 29 17.42 -2.01 38.08
CA SER A 29 17.61 -3.35 37.50
C SER A 29 16.39 -3.78 36.66
N GLY A 30 15.17 -3.51 37.13
CA GLY A 30 13.94 -3.81 36.39
C GLY A 30 13.87 -3.03 35.04
N LYS A 31 14.14 -1.74 35.08
CA LYS A 31 14.13 -0.89 33.86
C LYS A 31 15.21 -1.28 32.85
N ASN A 32 16.39 -1.69 33.31
CA ASN A 32 17.48 -2.11 32.42
C ASN A 32 17.18 -3.46 31.73
N ILE A 33 16.44 -4.35 32.37
CA ILE A 33 16.09 -5.66 31.81
C ILE A 33 14.99 -5.47 30.76
N GLU A 34 13.94 -4.69 31.03
CA GLU A 34 12.88 -4.41 30.06
C GLU A 34 13.39 -3.65 28.83
N ALA A 35 14.26 -2.65 29.01
CA ALA A 35 14.87 -1.91 27.90
C ALA A 35 15.80 -2.82 27.06
N LYS A 36 16.47 -3.78 27.67
CA LYS A 36 17.37 -4.71 26.98
C LYS A 36 16.61 -5.76 26.18
N ILE A 37 15.53 -6.31 26.74
CA ILE A 37 14.63 -7.24 26.07
C ILE A 37 13.95 -6.54 24.88
N SER A 38 13.38 -5.34 25.08
CA SER A 38 12.74 -4.57 24.01
C SER A 38 13.69 -4.20 22.85
N ASN A 39 14.99 -4.02 23.11
CA ASN A 39 15.96 -3.74 22.05
C ASN A 39 16.39 -5.01 21.29
N TYR A 40 16.49 -6.16 21.95
CA TYR A 40 16.75 -7.43 21.26
C TYR A 40 15.59 -7.78 20.33
N ASP A 41 14.34 -7.73 20.81
CA ASP A 41 13.15 -8.00 20.01
C ASP A 41 13.04 -7.06 18.79
N LYS A 42 13.40 -5.79 18.96
CA LYS A 42 13.39 -4.82 17.84
C LYS A 42 14.44 -5.13 16.78
N ASN A 43 15.65 -5.49 17.20
CA ASN A 43 16.73 -5.83 16.27
C ASN A 43 16.44 -7.13 15.52
N ASP A 44 15.86 -8.11 16.18
CA ASP A 44 15.46 -9.37 15.57
C ASP A 44 14.32 -9.14 14.55
N ILE A 45 13.34 -8.32 14.90
CA ILE A 45 12.26 -7.93 13.96
C ILE A 45 12.82 -7.16 12.76
N ILE A 46 13.77 -6.26 12.97
CA ILE A 46 14.40 -5.51 11.86
C ILE A 46 15.16 -6.48 10.95
N ALA A 47 15.95 -7.40 11.51
CA ALA A 47 16.68 -8.40 10.73
C ALA A 47 15.73 -9.32 9.95
N GLU A 48 14.60 -9.73 10.53
CA GLU A 48 13.57 -10.51 9.87
C GLU A 48 12.92 -9.73 8.73
N ILE A 49 12.59 -8.45 8.95
CA ILE A 49 12.05 -7.56 7.90
C ILE A 49 13.05 -7.42 6.73
N GLU A 50 14.33 -7.26 7.00
CA GLU A 50 15.37 -7.16 5.96
C GLU A 50 15.51 -8.47 5.20
N SER A 51 15.49 -9.60 5.88
CA SER A 51 15.52 -10.94 5.28
C SER A 51 14.31 -11.15 4.36
N LEU A 52 13.10 -10.84 4.84
CA LEU A 52 11.88 -10.96 4.07
C LEU A 52 11.85 -10.01 2.86
N LYS A 53 12.41 -8.80 2.99
CA LYS A 53 12.56 -7.88 1.86
C LYS A 53 13.50 -8.43 0.80
N LYS A 54 14.61 -9.04 1.21
CA LYS A 54 15.58 -9.67 0.31
C LYS A 54 14.95 -10.86 -0.40
N GLU A 55 14.30 -11.75 0.31
CA GLU A 55 13.57 -12.90 -0.26
C GLU A 55 12.50 -12.45 -1.26
N LYS A 56 11.71 -11.44 -0.89
CA LYS A 56 10.73 -10.83 -1.80
C LYS A 56 11.40 -10.35 -3.08
N GLN A 57 12.54 -9.66 -2.98
CA GLN A 57 13.26 -9.14 -4.16
C GLN A 57 13.81 -10.27 -5.03
N GLU A 58 14.34 -11.33 -4.45
CA GLU A 58 14.80 -12.52 -5.15
C GLU A 58 13.65 -13.24 -5.87
N LEU A 59 12.50 -13.37 -5.21
CA LEU A 59 11.30 -13.94 -5.81
C LEU A 59 10.76 -13.10 -6.99
N ILE A 60 10.77 -11.77 -6.86
CA ILE A 60 10.38 -10.85 -7.96
C ILE A 60 11.31 -11.04 -9.15
N THR A 61 12.62 -11.10 -8.92
CA THR A 61 13.63 -11.28 -9.97
C THR A 61 13.48 -12.63 -10.66
N THR A 62 13.29 -13.69 -9.88
CA THR A 62 13.07 -15.06 -10.40
C THR A 62 11.79 -15.15 -11.22
N ASN A 63 10.71 -14.53 -10.73
CA ASN A 63 9.43 -14.50 -11.43
C ASN A 63 9.52 -13.73 -12.75
N SER A 64 10.26 -12.59 -12.77
CA SER A 64 10.53 -11.87 -14.02
C SER A 64 11.29 -12.74 -15.02
N LYS A 65 12.35 -13.44 -14.57
CA LYS A 65 13.14 -14.32 -15.44
C LYS A 65 12.31 -15.46 -16.03
N ILE A 66 11.51 -16.13 -15.22
CA ILE A 66 10.60 -17.19 -15.70
C ILE A 66 9.57 -16.63 -16.69
N SER A 67 9.05 -15.43 -16.46
CA SER A 67 8.13 -14.77 -17.39
C SER A 67 8.79 -14.46 -18.73
N ASP A 68 10.05 -14.03 -18.73
CA ASP A 68 10.81 -13.75 -19.94
C ASP A 68 11.14 -15.04 -20.71
N GLU A 69 11.52 -16.10 -20.00
CA GLU A 69 11.76 -17.43 -20.61
C GLU A 69 10.47 -18.00 -21.23
N LEU A 70 9.34 -17.86 -20.55
CA LEU A 70 8.04 -18.28 -21.07
C LEU A 70 7.69 -17.51 -22.35
N LYS A 71 7.90 -16.19 -22.36
CA LYS A 71 7.66 -15.35 -23.53
C LYS A 71 8.52 -15.79 -24.72
N GLN A 72 9.80 -16.11 -24.50
CA GLN A 72 10.70 -16.62 -25.55
C GLN A 72 10.24 -17.96 -26.12
N LEU A 73 9.77 -18.87 -25.26
CA LEU A 73 9.21 -20.15 -25.70
C LEU A 73 7.95 -19.98 -26.54
N GLU A 74 7.07 -19.07 -26.13
CA GLU A 74 5.85 -18.72 -26.87
C GLU A 74 6.16 -18.07 -28.23
N GLU A 75 7.14 -17.17 -28.27
CA GLU A 75 7.59 -16.55 -29.53
C GLU A 75 8.20 -17.60 -30.48
N THR A 76 8.91 -18.59 -29.95
CA THR A 76 9.46 -19.68 -30.73
C THR A 76 8.36 -20.57 -31.28
N ALA A 77 7.38 -20.94 -30.42
CA ALA A 77 6.23 -21.75 -30.84
C ALA A 77 5.33 -21.02 -31.86
N ALA A 78 5.22 -19.68 -31.77
CA ALA A 78 4.44 -18.89 -32.72
C ALA A 78 5.07 -18.83 -34.13
N LYS A 79 6.36 -19.08 -34.27
CA LYS A 79 7.04 -19.12 -35.57
C LYS A 79 6.72 -20.36 -36.43
N ASP A 80 6.15 -21.38 -35.79
CA ASP A 80 5.84 -22.67 -36.47
C ASP A 80 4.49 -22.69 -37.21
N GLY A 81 3.86 -21.52 -37.42
CA GLY A 81 2.67 -21.38 -38.26
C GLY A 81 1.65 -20.32 -37.81
N ASN A 82 0.66 -20.04 -38.68
CA ASN A 82 -0.39 -19.02 -38.40
C ASN A 82 -1.20 -19.31 -37.14
N MET A 83 -1.46 -20.58 -36.82
CA MET A 83 -2.19 -20.97 -35.61
C MET A 83 -1.42 -20.59 -34.32
N GLY A 84 -0.10 -20.68 -34.32
CA GLY A 84 0.73 -20.25 -33.19
C GLY A 84 0.65 -18.76 -32.94
N THR A 85 0.56 -17.94 -33.98
CA THR A 85 0.42 -16.49 -33.88
C THR A 85 -0.94 -16.09 -33.29
N ASP A 86 -2.02 -16.73 -33.71
CA ASP A 86 -3.37 -16.44 -33.19
C ASP A 86 -3.50 -16.79 -31.70
N ILE A 87 -2.95 -17.95 -31.30
CA ILE A 87 -2.93 -18.35 -29.87
C ILE A 87 -2.12 -17.35 -29.04
N LYS A 88 -0.96 -16.91 -29.55
CA LYS A 88 -0.12 -15.89 -28.88
C LYS A 88 -0.89 -14.59 -28.69
N ASN A 89 -1.55 -14.08 -29.73
CA ASN A 89 -2.35 -12.85 -29.64
C ASN A 89 -3.48 -12.96 -28.61
N GLN A 90 -4.17 -14.09 -28.56
CA GLN A 90 -5.21 -14.34 -27.57
C GLN A 90 -4.64 -14.37 -26.14
N LEU A 91 -3.47 -14.99 -25.96
CA LEU A 91 -2.77 -15.05 -24.68
C LEU A 91 -2.30 -13.68 -24.23
N ASP A 92 -1.71 -12.87 -25.11
CA ASP A 92 -1.28 -11.51 -24.81
C ASP A 92 -2.46 -10.62 -24.45
N ASN A 93 -3.59 -10.73 -25.15
CA ASN A 93 -4.83 -10.04 -24.81
C ASN A 93 -5.36 -10.46 -23.41
N ALA A 94 -5.38 -11.75 -23.13
CA ALA A 94 -5.80 -12.24 -21.81
C ALA A 94 -4.89 -11.70 -20.69
N ARG A 95 -3.59 -11.66 -20.91
CA ARG A 95 -2.60 -11.10 -19.97
C ARG A 95 -2.80 -9.60 -19.73
N MET A 96 -3.09 -8.84 -20.79
CA MET A 96 -3.39 -7.39 -20.66
C MET A 96 -4.62 -7.16 -19.79
N HIS A 97 -5.70 -7.92 -20.03
CA HIS A 97 -6.94 -7.81 -19.23
C HIS A 97 -6.75 -8.25 -17.77
N LEU A 98 -5.92 -9.25 -17.53
CA LEU A 98 -5.57 -9.68 -16.17
C LEU A 98 -4.60 -8.72 -15.47
N GLY A 99 -3.97 -7.81 -16.20
CA GLY A 99 -3.02 -6.84 -15.66
C GLY A 99 -1.65 -7.44 -15.29
N VAL A 100 -1.28 -8.59 -15.83
CA VAL A 100 0.00 -9.27 -15.54
C VAL A 100 1.14 -8.88 -16.49
N VAL A 101 0.87 -7.97 -17.42
CA VAL A 101 1.84 -7.34 -18.32
C VAL A 101 1.75 -5.83 -18.23
N ASP A 102 2.87 -5.18 -18.55
CA ASP A 102 2.93 -3.73 -18.66
C ASP A 102 2.08 -3.27 -19.85
N VAL A 103 1.40 -2.15 -19.69
CA VAL A 103 0.57 -1.57 -20.75
C VAL A 103 0.83 -0.08 -20.87
N LYS A 104 0.61 0.44 -22.08
CA LYS A 104 0.66 1.86 -22.35
C LYS A 104 -0.41 2.27 -23.36
N GLY A 105 -0.88 3.51 -23.27
CA GLY A 105 -1.89 4.03 -24.16
C GLY A 105 -2.36 5.40 -23.76
N PRO A 106 -3.28 5.99 -24.55
CA PRO A 106 -3.89 7.27 -24.22
C PRO A 106 -4.78 7.16 -23.00
N GLY A 107 -4.96 8.27 -22.29
CA GLY A 107 -5.82 8.28 -21.11
C GLY A 107 -5.75 9.56 -20.30
N ILE A 108 -6.01 9.45 -19.00
CA ILE A 108 -5.96 10.57 -18.05
C ILE A 108 -5.14 10.20 -16.81
N ILE A 109 -4.58 11.25 -16.20
CA ILE A 109 -3.98 11.20 -14.88
C ILE A 109 -4.80 12.11 -13.97
N LEU A 110 -5.51 11.52 -13.02
CA LEU A 110 -6.20 12.22 -11.95
C LEU A 110 -5.27 12.34 -10.74
N THR A 111 -4.97 13.56 -10.35
CA THR A 111 -4.16 13.86 -9.17
C THR A 111 -5.05 14.37 -8.06
N ILE A 112 -4.97 13.75 -6.89
CA ILE A 112 -5.69 14.15 -5.67
C ILE A 112 -4.64 14.59 -4.64
N SER A 113 -4.82 15.78 -4.07
CA SER A 113 -3.93 16.29 -3.02
C SER A 113 -4.71 17.02 -1.94
N PRO A 114 -4.29 16.93 -0.66
CA PRO A 114 -4.94 17.67 0.41
C PRO A 114 -4.94 19.17 0.13
N LYS A 115 -6.03 19.87 0.43
CA LYS A 115 -6.07 21.33 0.41
C LYS A 115 -5.22 21.85 1.57
N SER A 116 -4.22 22.69 1.27
CA SER A 116 -3.45 23.39 2.31
C SER A 116 -4.36 24.42 2.97
N SER A 117 -4.74 24.19 4.23
CA SER A 117 -5.43 25.19 5.03
C SER A 117 -4.40 26.18 5.54
N ILE A 118 -4.31 27.38 4.94
CA ILE A 118 -3.43 28.48 5.41
C ILE A 118 -3.99 29.11 6.69
N PHE A 119 -5.28 29.00 6.92
CA PHE A 119 -5.96 29.42 8.15
C PHE A 119 -6.61 28.18 8.76
N GLY A 120 -6.26 27.86 10.00
CA GLY A 120 -6.84 26.73 10.73
C GLY A 120 -8.36 26.77 10.61
N ALA A 121 -8.90 25.93 9.77
CA ALA A 121 -10.33 25.88 9.51
C ALA A 121 -11.02 25.28 10.75
N ASN A 122 -11.61 26.16 11.56
CA ASN A 122 -12.69 25.83 12.46
C ASN A 122 -13.98 25.58 11.63
N SER A 123 -13.98 24.49 10.86
CA SER A 123 -15.22 23.94 10.36
C SER A 123 -15.39 22.55 10.95
N ALA A 124 -16.37 22.41 11.81
CA ALA A 124 -16.76 21.19 12.50
C ALA A 124 -17.35 20.13 11.53
N GLU A 125 -17.10 20.23 10.25
CA GLU A 125 -17.59 19.30 9.24
C GLU A 125 -16.50 18.33 8.82
N VAL A 126 -16.66 17.09 9.29
CA VAL A 126 -16.01 15.84 8.84
C VAL A 126 -14.50 15.95 8.68
N ASN A 127 -13.81 16.00 9.81
CA ASN A 127 -12.34 16.03 9.88
C ASN A 127 -11.72 14.63 9.72
N ARG A 128 -12.18 13.84 8.73
CA ARG A 128 -11.53 12.58 8.39
C ARG A 128 -10.65 12.72 7.16
N ASP A 129 -9.55 12.03 7.15
CA ASP A 129 -8.71 11.88 5.96
C ASP A 129 -9.46 11.05 4.89
N LEU A 130 -9.00 11.15 3.62
CA LEU A 130 -9.48 10.32 2.52
C LEU A 130 -9.37 8.84 2.89
N GLY A 131 -10.44 8.10 2.67
CA GLY A 131 -10.56 6.69 3.01
C GLY A 131 -10.53 5.76 1.80
N GLU A 132 -10.77 4.49 2.08
CA GLU A 132 -10.90 3.46 1.05
C GLU A 132 -12.11 3.72 0.15
N ASP A 133 -13.22 4.21 0.73
CA ASP A 133 -14.48 4.44 0.03
C ASP A 133 -14.32 5.42 -1.14
N GLU A 134 -13.56 6.49 -0.95
CA GLU A 134 -13.29 7.48 -1.98
C GLU A 134 -12.43 6.90 -3.10
N LEU A 135 -11.40 6.10 -2.78
CA LEU A 135 -10.59 5.46 -3.80
C LEU A 135 -11.38 4.42 -4.60
N VAL A 136 -12.21 3.63 -3.93
CA VAL A 136 -13.11 2.66 -4.59
C VAL A 136 -14.11 3.38 -5.48
N HIS A 137 -14.68 4.50 -5.01
CA HIS A 137 -15.58 5.33 -5.83
C HIS A 137 -14.90 5.80 -7.12
N ILE A 138 -13.68 6.34 -7.03
CA ILE A 138 -12.93 6.81 -8.21
C ILE A 138 -12.60 5.66 -9.15
N VAL A 139 -12.16 4.52 -8.64
CA VAL A 139 -11.87 3.34 -9.46
C VAL A 139 -13.11 2.88 -10.21
N ASN A 140 -14.25 2.79 -9.52
CA ASN A 140 -15.52 2.42 -10.14
C ASN A 140 -15.98 3.45 -11.21
N LEU A 141 -15.80 4.73 -10.92
CA LEU A 141 -16.10 5.81 -11.85
C LEU A 141 -15.26 5.70 -13.13
N LEU A 142 -13.96 5.42 -13.01
CA LEU A 142 -13.07 5.22 -14.15
C LEU A 142 -13.42 3.97 -14.95
N TRP A 143 -13.71 2.85 -14.31
CA TRP A 143 -14.20 1.64 -15.00
C TRP A 143 -15.50 1.90 -15.73
N TYR A 144 -16.47 2.59 -15.09
CA TYR A 144 -17.73 2.96 -15.71
C TYR A 144 -17.53 3.89 -16.91
N SER A 145 -16.53 4.76 -16.86
CA SER A 145 -16.16 5.67 -17.94
C SER A 145 -15.37 4.99 -19.07
N GLY A 146 -15.13 3.68 -18.99
CA GLY A 146 -14.48 2.90 -20.04
C GLY A 146 -12.97 2.87 -19.94
N ALA A 147 -12.40 2.95 -18.73
CA ALA A 147 -10.99 2.65 -18.53
C ALA A 147 -10.69 1.18 -18.88
N GLU A 148 -9.55 0.93 -19.52
CA GLU A 148 -9.06 -0.40 -19.87
C GLU A 148 -7.96 -0.86 -18.89
N ALA A 149 -7.29 0.09 -18.26
CA ALA A 149 -6.30 -0.16 -17.22
C ALA A 149 -6.26 1.01 -16.23
N ILE A 150 -6.12 0.70 -14.94
CA ILE A 150 -6.04 1.70 -13.87
C ILE A 150 -4.85 1.38 -12.97
N SER A 151 -4.17 2.42 -12.46
CA SER A 151 -3.24 2.31 -11.34
C SER A 151 -3.41 3.45 -10.34
N ILE A 152 -3.11 3.18 -9.07
CA ILE A 152 -3.06 4.18 -7.98
C ILE A 152 -1.63 4.20 -7.47
N ASN A 153 -0.93 5.35 -7.57
CA ASN A 153 0.50 5.47 -7.20
C ASN A 153 1.34 4.31 -7.77
N ASP A 154 1.17 4.05 -9.08
CA ASP A 154 1.81 2.97 -9.84
C ASP A 154 1.46 1.53 -9.41
N ILE A 155 0.51 1.36 -8.49
CA ILE A 155 -0.04 0.05 -8.11
C ILE A 155 -1.17 -0.30 -9.07
N ARG A 156 -0.97 -1.32 -9.91
CA ARG A 156 -1.97 -1.79 -10.89
C ARG A 156 -3.23 -2.29 -10.20
N ILE A 157 -4.37 -1.80 -10.64
CA ILE A 157 -5.69 -2.30 -10.22
C ILE A 157 -6.09 -3.44 -11.15
N THR A 158 -6.38 -4.59 -10.56
CA THR A 158 -6.87 -5.81 -11.22
C THR A 158 -8.19 -6.23 -10.62
N PRO A 159 -8.92 -7.20 -11.21
CA PRO A 159 -10.17 -7.70 -10.63
C PRO A 159 -10.02 -8.28 -9.20
N GLN A 160 -8.81 -8.65 -8.78
CA GLN A 160 -8.52 -9.18 -7.45
C GLN A 160 -7.84 -8.16 -6.52
N THR A 161 -7.72 -6.90 -6.93
CA THR A 161 -7.10 -5.86 -6.12
C THR A 161 -8.11 -5.35 -5.09
N GLY A 162 -7.91 -5.71 -3.82
CA GLY A 162 -8.68 -5.15 -2.70
C GLY A 162 -8.13 -3.79 -2.27
N ILE A 163 -9.01 -2.90 -1.84
CA ILE A 163 -8.66 -1.60 -1.25
C ILE A 163 -9.27 -1.57 0.15
N LYS A 164 -8.45 -1.29 1.18
CA LYS A 164 -8.93 -1.21 2.58
C LYS A 164 -8.07 -0.29 3.43
N ILE A 165 -8.66 0.26 4.49
CA ILE A 165 -7.93 1.02 5.51
C ILE A 165 -6.96 0.10 6.26
N ALA A 166 -5.75 0.58 6.49
CA ALA A 166 -4.69 -0.09 7.22
C ALA A 166 -3.93 0.92 8.12
N GLY A 167 -4.49 1.19 9.28
CA GLY A 167 -3.97 2.23 10.20
C GLY A 167 -4.13 3.63 9.62
N ASN A 168 -3.01 4.34 9.42
CA ASN A 168 -2.94 5.68 8.83
C ASN A 168 -2.73 5.68 7.31
N SER A 169 -2.87 4.54 6.66
CA SER A 169 -2.70 4.35 5.22
C SER A 169 -3.85 3.54 4.64
N ILE A 170 -3.99 3.57 3.32
CA ILE A 170 -4.91 2.72 2.57
C ILE A 170 -4.07 1.65 1.88
N ALA A 171 -4.34 0.39 2.19
CA ALA A 171 -3.73 -0.74 1.51
C ALA A 171 -4.43 -0.96 0.17
N VAL A 172 -3.64 -1.08 -0.89
CA VAL A 172 -4.09 -1.37 -2.26
C VAL A 172 -3.44 -2.67 -2.72
N GLY A 173 -4.23 -3.70 -2.90
CA GLY A 173 -3.72 -5.06 -3.13
C GLY A 173 -2.96 -5.62 -1.93
N SER A 174 -2.05 -6.55 -2.19
CA SER A 174 -1.29 -7.23 -1.14
C SER A 174 -0.06 -6.46 -0.66
N THR A 175 0.48 -5.56 -1.47
CA THR A 175 1.79 -4.92 -1.22
C THR A 175 1.77 -3.39 -1.30
N GLY A 176 0.75 -2.81 -1.91
CA GLY A 176 0.66 -1.37 -2.12
C GLY A 176 0.11 -0.62 -0.91
N ARG A 177 0.61 0.60 -0.70
CA ARG A 177 0.10 1.53 0.32
C ARG A 177 0.00 2.93 -0.25
N VAL A 178 -1.09 3.61 0.11
CA VAL A 178 -1.38 4.99 -0.25
C VAL A 178 -1.60 5.79 1.03
N TYR A 179 -1.02 6.96 1.11
CA TYR A 179 -1.13 7.82 2.29
C TYR A 179 -2.06 9.00 1.97
N PRO A 180 -3.18 9.15 2.69
CA PRO A 180 -4.19 10.19 2.41
C PRO A 180 -3.68 11.63 2.49
N LYS A 181 -2.61 11.84 3.25
CA LYS A 181 -1.97 13.17 3.43
C LYS A 181 -0.94 13.51 2.36
N GLU A 182 -0.68 12.58 1.46
CA GLU A 182 0.24 12.77 0.34
C GLU A 182 -0.52 12.96 -0.97
N LYS A 183 0.21 13.34 -2.01
CA LYS A 183 -0.33 13.41 -3.36
C LYS A 183 -0.60 12.00 -3.88
N ILE A 184 -1.82 11.76 -4.33
CA ILE A 184 -2.25 10.49 -4.92
C ILE A 184 -2.43 10.69 -6.42
N ALA A 185 -1.71 9.91 -7.22
CA ALA A 185 -1.82 9.90 -8.67
C ALA A 185 -2.58 8.65 -9.13
N ILE A 186 -3.69 8.85 -9.80
CA ILE A 186 -4.50 7.77 -10.38
C ILE A 186 -4.39 7.89 -11.89
N LYS A 187 -3.80 6.87 -12.52
CA LYS A 187 -3.66 6.79 -13.98
C LYS A 187 -4.74 5.87 -14.53
N ALA A 188 -5.35 6.27 -15.63
CA ALA A 188 -6.33 5.44 -16.34
C ALA A 188 -6.04 5.50 -17.84
N ILE A 189 -5.88 4.33 -18.47
CA ILE A 189 -5.77 4.18 -19.91
C ILE A 189 -7.16 3.91 -20.48
N GLY A 190 -7.51 4.59 -21.59
CA GLY A 190 -8.79 4.48 -22.28
C GLY A 190 -9.05 5.70 -23.15
N GLU A 191 -10.27 5.82 -23.65
CA GLU A 191 -10.66 7.00 -24.46
C GLU A 191 -10.63 8.27 -23.62
N LYS A 192 -9.69 9.19 -23.94
CA LYS A 192 -9.45 10.42 -23.15
C LYS A 192 -10.70 11.25 -22.93
N GLY A 193 -11.53 11.41 -23.97
CA GLY A 193 -12.75 12.21 -23.91
C GLY A 193 -13.75 11.64 -22.89
N ARG A 194 -14.01 10.35 -22.96
CA ARG A 194 -14.94 9.66 -22.04
C ARG A 194 -14.42 9.66 -20.61
N LEU A 195 -13.15 9.35 -20.41
CA LEU A 195 -12.52 9.35 -19.09
C LEU A 195 -12.55 10.74 -18.47
N ASN A 196 -12.19 11.78 -19.25
CA ASN A 196 -12.20 13.15 -18.78
C ASN A 196 -13.61 13.60 -18.39
N VAL A 197 -14.61 13.36 -19.24
CA VAL A 197 -16.01 13.66 -18.93
C VAL A 197 -16.46 12.92 -17.67
N GLY A 198 -16.12 11.63 -17.53
CA GLY A 198 -16.50 10.83 -16.37
C GLY A 198 -16.05 11.44 -15.05
N VAL A 199 -14.80 11.90 -14.96
CA VAL A 199 -14.25 12.47 -13.71
C VAL A 199 -14.55 13.95 -13.51
N THR A 200 -14.83 14.73 -14.59
CA THR A 200 -15.11 16.17 -14.50
C THR A 200 -16.59 16.50 -14.50
N PHE A 201 -17.47 15.52 -14.77
CA PHE A 201 -18.91 15.74 -14.71
C PHE A 201 -19.32 16.23 -13.31
N ALA A 202 -20.25 17.18 -13.28
CA ALA A 202 -20.71 17.78 -12.02
C ALA A 202 -21.22 16.70 -11.04
N GLY A 203 -20.67 16.66 -9.85
CA GLY A 203 -21.01 15.68 -8.81
C GLY A 203 -20.19 14.37 -8.84
N SER A 204 -19.42 14.09 -9.89
CA SER A 204 -18.64 12.84 -9.98
C SER A 204 -17.63 12.67 -8.85
N LEU A 205 -17.01 13.76 -8.41
CA LEU A 205 -16.03 13.79 -7.32
C LEU A 205 -16.62 14.43 -6.04
N ASP A 206 -17.94 14.62 -5.95
CA ASP A 206 -18.62 15.13 -4.75
C ASP A 206 -19.02 13.98 -3.81
N TYR A 207 -18.10 13.02 -3.62
CA TYR A 207 -18.32 11.85 -2.77
C TYR A 207 -17.42 11.92 -1.53
N GLY A 208 -18.00 11.68 -0.36
CA GLY A 208 -17.29 11.62 0.91
C GLY A 208 -16.50 12.89 1.20
N VAL A 209 -15.18 12.75 1.36
CA VAL A 209 -14.27 13.88 1.64
C VAL A 209 -13.56 14.42 0.40
N LEU A 210 -13.82 13.88 -0.80
CA LEU A 210 -13.19 14.34 -2.04
C LEU A 210 -13.35 15.85 -2.31
N PRO A 211 -14.46 16.52 -1.96
CA PRO A 211 -14.58 17.97 -2.10
C PRO A 211 -13.55 18.77 -1.28
N ASN A 212 -12.98 18.16 -0.24
CA ASN A 212 -11.93 18.77 0.60
C ASN A 212 -10.51 18.58 0.03
N TYR A 213 -10.38 17.92 -1.11
CA TYR A 213 -9.13 17.69 -1.83
C TYR A 213 -9.07 18.52 -3.11
N ASN A 214 -7.86 18.89 -3.52
CA ASN A 214 -7.64 19.44 -4.85
C ASN A 214 -7.59 18.28 -5.84
N ASN A 215 -8.39 18.40 -6.91
CA ASN A 215 -8.46 17.43 -7.99
C ASN A 215 -7.92 18.06 -9.27
N GLU A 216 -6.91 17.48 -9.87
CA GLU A 216 -6.32 17.93 -11.15
C GLU A 216 -6.38 16.76 -12.14
N VAL A 217 -6.95 16.99 -13.30
CA VAL A 217 -7.04 15.99 -14.39
C VAL A 217 -6.18 16.44 -15.55
N LYS A 218 -5.28 15.56 -16.00
CA LYS A 218 -4.44 15.76 -17.20
C LYS A 218 -4.71 14.63 -18.19
N SER A 219 -4.92 14.97 -19.45
CA SER A 219 -5.00 14.00 -20.54
C SER A 219 -3.63 13.84 -21.19
N GLU A 220 -3.21 12.60 -21.39
CA GLU A 220 -1.94 12.25 -22.03
C GLU A 220 -2.15 11.17 -23.09
N ASP A 221 -1.24 11.13 -24.09
CA ASP A 221 -1.32 10.20 -25.21
C ASP A 221 -0.59 8.88 -24.98
N ASP A 222 0.36 8.85 -24.03
CA ASP A 222 1.20 7.68 -23.75
C ASP A 222 1.39 7.51 -22.25
N ILE A 223 0.34 7.04 -21.56
CA ILE A 223 0.39 6.72 -20.14
C ILE A 223 0.92 5.31 -19.98
N PHE A 224 1.98 5.15 -19.19
CA PHE A 224 2.50 3.84 -18.80
C PHE A 224 1.88 3.39 -17.48
N ILE A 225 1.38 2.14 -17.46
CA ILE A 225 0.90 1.45 -16.25
C ILE A 225 1.57 0.09 -16.18
N GLY A 226 2.35 -0.12 -15.12
CA GLY A 226 3.08 -1.37 -14.88
C GLY A 226 2.17 -2.57 -14.61
N LYS A 227 2.73 -3.76 -14.79
CA LYS A 227 2.07 -5.02 -14.42
C LYS A 227 1.82 -5.09 -12.92
N THR A 228 0.82 -5.89 -12.52
CA THR A 228 0.58 -6.13 -11.09
C THR A 228 1.74 -6.91 -10.45
N THR A 229 2.07 -6.54 -9.22
CA THR A 229 2.98 -7.29 -8.35
C THR A 229 2.23 -8.28 -7.45
N GLN A 230 0.90 -8.26 -7.50
CA GLN A 230 0.05 -9.16 -6.74
C GLN A 230 -0.06 -10.51 -7.47
N SER A 231 0.09 -11.61 -6.75
CA SER A 231 -0.23 -12.94 -7.27
C SER A 231 -1.74 -13.08 -7.43
N LEU A 232 -2.18 -13.35 -8.67
CA LEU A 232 -3.58 -13.67 -8.94
C LEU A 232 -3.84 -15.12 -8.53
N LYS A 233 -4.92 -15.35 -7.79
CA LYS A 233 -5.31 -16.67 -7.29
C LYS A 233 -6.49 -17.21 -8.06
N SER A 234 -6.41 -18.48 -8.44
CA SER A 234 -7.48 -19.21 -9.12
C SER A 234 -7.65 -20.65 -8.60
N ASP A 235 -7.17 -20.91 -7.38
CA ASP A 235 -7.06 -22.26 -6.83
C ASP A 235 -8.43 -22.97 -6.64
N PHE A 236 -9.49 -22.17 -6.45
CA PHE A 236 -10.84 -22.67 -6.16
C PHE A 236 -11.82 -22.51 -7.32
N ILE A 237 -11.49 -21.77 -8.37
CA ILE A 237 -12.35 -21.60 -9.54
C ILE A 237 -12.03 -22.70 -10.58
N LYS A 238 -13.07 -23.27 -11.21
CA LYS A 238 -12.95 -24.30 -12.23
C LYS A 238 -13.83 -23.95 -13.42
N LEU A 239 -13.36 -24.28 -14.61
CA LEU A 239 -14.18 -24.20 -15.82
C LEU A 239 -15.33 -25.22 -15.73
N VAL A 240 -16.54 -24.75 -15.99
CA VAL A 240 -17.69 -25.66 -16.24
C VAL A 240 -17.51 -26.19 -17.66
N LYS A 241 -17.30 -27.48 -17.79
CA LYS A 241 -17.28 -28.15 -19.09
C LYS A 241 -18.73 -28.50 -19.43
N GLU A 242 -19.20 -28.00 -20.57
CA GLU A 242 -20.46 -28.43 -21.19
C GLU A 242 -20.37 -29.86 -21.69
#